data_c48375350d34005c4704d7509d74a42d
#
_entry.id   c48375350d34005c4704d7509d74a42d
#
_cell.length_a   1.000
_cell.length_b   1.000
_cell.length_c   1.000
_cell.angle_alpha   90.00
_cell.angle_beta   90.00
_cell.angle_gamma   90.00
#
_symmetry.space_group_name_H-M   'P 1'
#
loop_
_entity.id
_entity.type
_entity.pdbx_description
1 polymer ?
#
loop_
_entity_poly.entity_id
_entity_poly.type
_entity_poly.pdbx_seq_one_letter_code
_entity_poly.pdbx_strand_id
1 'polypeptide(L)'
;MIRRILTAVVLLLCAAGVSRAAAQRSHYGIHGGYNFDIEEGLIGAQMHLPVGRYVEFYPSFDYYLVDSGSLVGFNADLKFRSPGTPLYFGGGLNILSGGGNSETGPDLFGGLETRYGRTHPYIEGRFLFHNGSTFQLLFGINITLY
;
A
#
# COMPACT_ATOMS: atom_id res chain seq x y z
N MET A 1 10.28 -8.85 24.00
CA MET A 1 11.43 -9.26 23.18
C MET A 1 11.08 -9.24 21.69
N ILE A 2 10.03 -9.90 21.24
CA ILE A 2 9.56 -9.96 19.83
C ILE A 2 9.28 -8.56 19.25
N ARG A 3 8.65 -7.65 19.99
CA ARG A 3 8.37 -6.27 19.54
C ARG A 3 9.65 -5.48 19.18
N ARG A 4 10.70 -5.62 19.96
CA ARG A 4 11.98 -4.92 19.73
C ARG A 4 12.71 -5.50 18.52
N ILE A 5 12.61 -6.81 18.31
CA ILE A 5 13.18 -7.48 17.14
C ILE A 5 12.44 -7.07 15.86
N LEU A 6 11.11 -7.00 15.90
CA LEU A 6 10.29 -6.55 14.77
C LEU A 6 10.61 -5.10 14.37
N THR A 7 10.75 -4.20 15.37
CA THR A 7 11.12 -2.80 15.13
C THR A 7 12.53 -2.69 14.54
N ALA A 8 13.48 -3.49 15.03
CA ALA A 8 14.84 -3.50 14.49
C ALA A 8 14.90 -4.03 13.06
N VAL A 9 14.12 -5.07 12.74
CA VAL A 9 14.04 -5.64 11.38
C VAL A 9 13.41 -4.63 10.41
N VAL A 10 12.34 -3.94 10.81
CA VAL A 10 11.70 -2.90 9.98
C VAL A 10 12.67 -1.74 9.75
N LEU A 11 13.38 -1.29 10.77
CA LEU A 11 14.40 -0.23 10.65
C LEU A 11 15.57 -0.66 9.77
N LEU A 12 16.00 -1.91 9.86
CA LEU A 12 17.10 -2.46 9.05
C LEU A 12 16.68 -2.59 7.58
N LEU A 13 15.45 -3.03 7.31
CA LEU A 13 14.89 -3.10 5.96
C LEU A 13 14.72 -1.70 5.34
N CYS A 14 14.29 -0.72 6.13
CA CYS A 14 14.23 0.68 5.69
C CYS A 14 15.63 1.24 5.38
N ALA A 15 16.63 0.96 6.23
CA ALA A 15 18.00 1.44 6.04
C ALA A 15 18.69 0.76 4.84
N ALA A 16 18.48 -0.53 4.63
CA ALA A 16 19.05 -1.27 3.49
C ALA A 16 18.39 -0.87 2.15
N GLY A 17 17.10 -0.51 2.17
CA GLY A 17 16.36 -0.04 0.99
C GLY A 17 16.86 1.32 0.50
N VAL A 18 17.20 2.22 1.41
CA VAL A 18 17.64 3.59 1.09
C VAL A 18 18.97 3.62 0.36
N SER A 19 19.87 2.68 0.60
CA SER A 19 21.23 2.71 0.03
C SER A 19 21.29 2.28 -1.45
N ARG A 20 20.33 1.49 -1.93
CA ARG A 20 20.26 1.03 -3.34
C ARG A 20 19.20 1.75 -4.19
N ALA A 21 18.25 2.41 -3.54
CA ALA A 21 17.17 3.15 -4.19
C ALA A 21 17.62 4.49 -4.83
N ALA A 22 18.86 4.92 -4.61
CA ALA A 22 19.40 6.15 -5.19
C ALA A 22 19.48 6.15 -6.73
N ALA A 23 19.39 4.97 -7.38
CA ALA A 23 19.39 4.83 -8.83
C ALA A 23 17.99 4.69 -9.44
N GLN A 24 16.96 4.42 -8.64
CA GLN A 24 15.58 4.28 -9.08
C GLN A 24 14.71 5.34 -8.38
N ARG A 25 13.79 5.92 -9.13
CA ARG A 25 12.95 7.02 -8.64
C ARG A 25 11.86 6.50 -7.72
N SER A 26 11.77 7.06 -6.52
CA SER A 26 10.65 6.83 -5.63
C SER A 26 9.41 7.59 -6.09
N HIS A 27 8.24 7.03 -5.86
CA HIS A 27 6.96 7.65 -6.14
C HIS A 27 6.20 7.84 -4.83
N TYR A 28 5.44 8.92 -4.76
CA TYR A 28 4.54 9.22 -3.66
C TYR A 28 3.16 9.49 -4.24
N GLY A 29 2.13 9.08 -3.54
CA GLY A 29 0.79 9.27 -4.06
C GLY A 29 -0.27 9.39 -2.99
N ILE A 30 -1.44 9.75 -3.47
CA ILE A 30 -2.68 9.79 -2.71
C ILE A 30 -3.74 8.98 -3.43
N HIS A 31 -4.66 8.44 -2.67
CA HIS A 31 -5.78 7.70 -3.21
C HIS A 31 -7.07 7.94 -2.43
N GLY A 32 -8.16 7.66 -3.08
CA GLY A 32 -9.46 7.46 -2.49
C GLY A 32 -10.02 6.13 -2.94
N GLY A 33 -11.00 5.62 -2.22
CA GLY A 33 -11.58 4.34 -2.55
C GLY A 33 -12.82 4.03 -1.75
N TYR A 34 -13.30 2.82 -1.94
CA TYR A 34 -14.47 2.29 -1.28
C TYR A 34 -14.25 0.84 -0.84
N ASN A 35 -14.60 0.57 0.40
CA ASN A 35 -14.61 -0.79 0.95
C ASN A 35 -16.03 -1.33 0.92
N PHE A 36 -16.24 -2.42 0.18
CA PHE A 36 -17.58 -2.94 -0.09
C PHE A 36 -18.17 -3.77 1.06
N ASP A 37 -17.35 -4.23 1.99
CA ASP A 37 -17.83 -5.05 3.11
C ASP A 37 -18.29 -4.19 4.28
N ILE A 38 -17.58 -3.13 4.58
CA ILE A 38 -17.98 -2.17 5.61
C ILE A 38 -18.82 -1.01 5.04
N GLU A 39 -18.99 -0.96 3.73
CA GLU A 39 -19.77 0.07 3.01
C GLU A 39 -19.30 1.49 3.28
N GLU A 40 -17.96 1.68 3.38
CA GLU A 40 -17.35 2.97 3.73
C GLU A 40 -16.34 3.45 2.68
N GLY A 41 -16.34 4.75 2.47
CA GLY A 41 -15.28 5.41 1.71
C GLY A 41 -13.97 5.47 2.49
N LEU A 42 -12.88 5.61 1.79
CA LEU A 42 -11.57 5.81 2.38
C LEU A 42 -10.73 6.80 1.58
N ILE A 43 -9.80 7.43 2.25
CA ILE A 43 -8.75 8.26 1.65
C ILE A 43 -7.41 7.82 2.23
N GLY A 44 -6.35 7.94 1.46
CA GLY A 44 -5.05 7.50 1.93
C GLY A 44 -3.87 8.07 1.15
N ALA A 45 -2.71 7.66 1.59
CA ALA A 45 -1.44 8.01 0.98
C ALA A 45 -0.53 6.78 0.89
N GLN A 46 0.33 6.77 -0.11
CA GLN A 46 1.26 5.67 -0.34
C GLN A 46 2.62 6.14 -0.81
N MET A 47 3.59 5.25 -0.65
CA MET A 47 4.94 5.40 -1.19
C MET A 47 5.27 4.16 -2.01
N HIS A 48 6.12 4.35 -3.03
CA HIS A 48 6.68 3.28 -3.84
C HIS A 48 8.19 3.39 -3.78
N LEU A 49 8.82 2.44 -3.12
CA LEU A 49 10.26 2.38 -2.96
C LEU A 49 10.81 1.21 -3.78
N PRO A 50 11.49 1.49 -4.90
CA PRO A 50 12.05 0.42 -5.72
C PRO A 50 13.07 -0.41 -4.93
N VAL A 51 12.84 -1.72 -4.86
CA VAL A 51 13.74 -2.69 -4.22
C VAL A 51 14.36 -3.66 -5.23
N GLY A 52 13.87 -3.64 -6.45
CA GLY A 52 14.35 -4.42 -7.58
C GLY A 52 13.89 -3.83 -8.91
N ARG A 53 14.28 -4.46 -10.01
CA ARG A 53 13.95 -3.93 -11.36
C ARG A 53 12.45 -3.82 -11.63
N TYR A 54 11.67 -4.76 -11.07
CA TYR A 54 10.22 -4.85 -11.26
C TYR A 54 9.46 -4.97 -9.94
N VAL A 55 10.16 -4.78 -8.83
CA VAL A 55 9.62 -4.95 -7.48
C VAL A 55 9.77 -3.66 -6.70
N GLU A 56 8.69 -3.24 -6.05
CA GLU A 56 8.66 -2.07 -5.18
C GLU A 56 8.14 -2.47 -3.80
N PHE A 57 8.72 -1.92 -2.76
CA PHE A 57 8.10 -1.88 -1.44
C PHE A 57 7.04 -0.77 -1.47
N TYR A 58 5.81 -1.13 -1.10
CA TYR A 58 4.62 -0.32 -1.27
C TYR A 58 3.88 -0.13 0.06
N PRO A 59 4.40 0.68 0.98
CA PRO A 59 3.68 1.03 2.20
C PRO A 59 2.57 2.02 1.89
N SER A 60 1.40 1.83 2.53
CA SER A 60 0.29 2.76 2.44
C SER A 60 -0.44 2.92 3.77
N PHE A 61 -1.10 4.05 3.89
CA PHE A 61 -1.95 4.42 5.02
C PHE A 61 -3.34 4.78 4.50
N ASP A 62 -4.37 4.21 5.12
CA ASP A 62 -5.76 4.41 4.78
C ASP A 62 -6.52 4.98 5.98
N TYR A 63 -7.32 6.00 5.75
CA TYR A 63 -8.28 6.52 6.71
C TYR A 63 -9.69 6.26 6.20
N TYR A 64 -10.47 5.50 6.94
CA TYR A 64 -11.84 5.16 6.59
C TYR A 64 -12.81 6.22 7.12
N LEU A 65 -13.73 6.64 6.27
CA LEU A 65 -14.72 7.69 6.55
C LEU A 65 -15.93 7.07 7.24
N VAL A 66 -15.74 6.57 8.46
CA VAL A 66 -16.79 5.93 9.26
C VAL A 66 -17.62 6.97 10.03
N ASP A 67 -18.92 6.69 10.24
CA ASP A 67 -19.85 7.62 10.89
C ASP A 67 -19.52 7.89 12.36
N SER A 68 -18.91 6.94 13.05
CA SER A 68 -18.53 7.10 14.45
C SER A 68 -17.15 6.48 14.73
N GLY A 69 -16.35 7.19 15.52
CA GLY A 69 -15.00 6.76 15.83
C GLY A 69 -14.00 7.02 14.72
N SER A 70 -12.92 6.26 14.72
CA SER A 70 -11.89 6.30 13.69
C SER A 70 -11.46 4.88 13.32
N LEU A 71 -11.27 4.64 12.04
CA LEU A 71 -10.76 3.39 11.52
C LEU A 71 -9.61 3.71 10.56
N VAL A 72 -8.45 3.14 10.82
CA VAL A 72 -7.25 3.36 10.02
C VAL A 72 -6.64 2.04 9.59
N GLY A 73 -6.05 2.02 8.40
CA GLY A 73 -5.35 0.89 7.85
C GLY A 73 -3.89 1.24 7.55
N PHE A 74 -3.00 0.29 7.80
CA PHE A 74 -1.61 0.33 7.36
C PHE A 74 -1.32 -0.90 6.52
N ASN A 75 -0.72 -0.70 5.37
CA ASN A 75 -0.31 -1.78 4.49
C ASN A 75 1.21 -1.76 4.33
N ALA A 76 1.80 -2.93 4.38
CA ALA A 76 3.22 -3.15 4.09
C ALA A 76 3.33 -4.23 3.02
N ASP A 77 3.47 -3.81 1.77
CA ASP A 77 3.29 -4.65 0.60
C ASP A 77 4.53 -4.72 -0.28
N LEU A 78 4.60 -5.76 -1.10
CA LEU A 78 5.47 -5.84 -2.25
C LEU A 78 4.61 -5.77 -3.52
N LYS A 79 4.94 -4.82 -4.38
CA LYS A 79 4.29 -4.58 -5.66
C LYS A 79 5.19 -5.05 -6.80
N PHE A 80 4.65 -5.87 -7.66
CA PHE A 80 5.32 -6.39 -8.85
C PHE A 80 4.75 -5.73 -10.09
N ARG A 81 5.60 -5.09 -10.87
CA ARG A 81 5.23 -4.46 -12.13
C ARG A 81 5.47 -5.41 -13.29
N SER A 82 4.45 -5.60 -14.13
CA SER A 82 4.59 -6.36 -15.37
C SER A 82 5.37 -5.54 -16.40
N PRO A 83 6.47 -6.06 -16.96
CA PRO A 83 7.26 -5.35 -17.96
C PRO A 83 6.46 -4.97 -19.19
N GLY A 84 6.59 -3.71 -19.65
CA GLY A 84 5.96 -3.21 -20.88
C GLY A 84 4.45 -3.05 -20.83
N THR A 85 3.81 -3.25 -19.69
CA THR A 85 2.35 -3.11 -19.51
C THR A 85 2.03 -2.17 -18.35
N PRO A 86 0.81 -1.60 -18.29
CA PRO A 86 0.36 -0.84 -17.12
C PRO A 86 -0.02 -1.73 -15.94
N LEU A 87 -0.04 -3.05 -16.13
CA LEU A 87 -0.49 -4.02 -15.14
C LEU A 87 0.52 -4.17 -13.99
N TYR A 88 0.00 -4.25 -12.78
CA TYR A 88 0.76 -4.65 -11.58
C TYR A 88 -0.09 -5.52 -10.66
N PHE A 89 0.57 -6.24 -9.79
CA PHE A 89 -0.03 -7.03 -8.72
C PHE A 89 0.90 -7.11 -7.53
N GLY A 90 0.38 -7.52 -6.42
CA GLY A 90 1.20 -7.69 -5.21
C GLY A 90 0.41 -8.19 -4.03
N GLY A 91 1.04 -8.15 -2.90
CA GLY A 91 0.46 -8.52 -1.63
C GLY A 91 1.39 -8.24 -0.47
N GLY A 92 0.88 -8.39 0.71
CA GLY A 92 1.63 -8.14 1.93
C GLY A 92 0.79 -8.33 3.18
N LEU A 93 0.96 -7.40 4.11
CA LEU A 93 0.26 -7.40 5.39
C LEU A 93 -0.50 -6.09 5.57
N ASN A 94 -1.74 -6.22 5.96
CA ASN A 94 -2.59 -5.12 6.38
C ASN A 94 -2.81 -5.15 7.89
N ILE A 95 -2.75 -4.00 8.52
CA ILE A 95 -3.11 -3.77 9.92
C ILE A 95 -4.26 -2.79 9.94
N LEU A 96 -5.42 -3.24 10.37
CA LEU A 96 -6.62 -2.43 10.54
C LEU A 96 -6.80 -2.10 12.02
N SER A 97 -6.90 -0.84 12.37
CA SER A 97 -7.00 -0.38 13.76
C SER A 97 -8.15 0.59 13.94
N GLY A 98 -9.00 0.31 14.92
CA GLY A 98 -10.13 1.18 15.27
C GLY A 98 -10.82 0.72 16.55
N GLY A 99 -11.44 1.66 17.27
CA GLY A 99 -12.20 1.35 18.49
C GLY A 99 -11.41 0.66 19.61
N GLY A 100 -10.08 0.85 19.65
CA GLY A 100 -9.20 0.20 20.63
C GLY A 100 -8.78 -1.23 20.25
N ASN A 101 -9.21 -1.74 19.11
CA ASN A 101 -8.87 -3.06 18.56
C ASN A 101 -8.01 -2.92 17.31
N SER A 102 -7.15 -3.91 17.09
CA SER A 102 -6.34 -4.02 15.88
C SER A 102 -6.43 -5.43 15.31
N GLU A 103 -6.63 -5.51 14.02
CA GLU A 103 -6.62 -6.76 13.26
C GLU A 103 -5.49 -6.73 12.25
N THR A 104 -4.79 -7.84 12.12
CA THR A 104 -3.70 -8.00 11.14
C THR A 104 -3.99 -9.21 10.28
N GLY A 105 -3.84 -9.04 8.98
CA GLY A 105 -4.02 -10.12 8.03
C GLY A 105 -3.26 -9.88 6.74
N PRO A 106 -3.12 -10.92 5.92
CA PRO A 106 -2.55 -10.77 4.59
C PRO A 106 -3.49 -10.00 3.67
N ASP A 107 -2.92 -9.39 2.64
CA ASP A 107 -3.66 -8.80 1.55
C ASP A 107 -3.09 -9.20 0.19
N LEU A 108 -3.92 -9.08 -0.82
CA LEU A 108 -3.56 -9.26 -2.23
C LEU A 108 -4.20 -8.13 -3.04
N PHE A 109 -3.46 -7.61 -4.02
CA PHE A 109 -3.97 -6.57 -4.88
C PHE A 109 -3.48 -6.70 -6.31
N GLY A 110 -4.20 -6.06 -7.21
CA GLY A 110 -3.83 -5.91 -8.60
C GLY A 110 -4.45 -4.66 -9.18
N GLY A 111 -3.81 -4.09 -10.19
CA GLY A 111 -4.28 -2.85 -10.76
C GLY A 111 -3.60 -2.48 -12.06
N LEU A 112 -3.99 -1.30 -12.53
CA LEU A 112 -3.43 -0.66 -13.71
C LEU A 112 -2.92 0.73 -13.32
N GLU A 113 -1.69 1.04 -13.72
CA GLU A 113 -1.06 2.33 -13.48
C GLU A 113 -0.36 2.82 -14.75
N THR A 114 -0.58 4.07 -15.11
CA THR A 114 0.11 4.65 -16.28
C THR A 114 1.59 4.81 -15.99
N ARG A 115 2.43 4.69 -17.01
CA ARG A 115 3.91 4.75 -16.88
C ARG A 115 4.53 5.97 -17.54
N TYR A 116 3.71 6.85 -18.10
CA TYR A 116 4.19 8.00 -18.86
C TYR A 116 4.12 9.28 -18.03
N GLY A 117 5.18 10.09 -18.13
CA GLY A 117 5.23 11.38 -17.47
C GLY A 117 5.62 11.33 -15.99
N ARG A 118 5.26 12.37 -15.27
CA ARG A 118 5.53 12.53 -13.82
C ARG A 118 4.37 12.10 -12.95
N THR A 119 3.18 12.08 -13.52
CA THR A 119 1.92 11.77 -12.84
C THR A 119 1.39 10.46 -13.36
N HIS A 120 1.17 9.52 -12.46
CA HIS A 120 0.76 8.15 -12.76
C HIS A 120 -0.61 7.85 -12.12
N PRO A 121 -1.73 8.17 -12.79
CA PRO A 121 -3.04 7.72 -12.33
C PRO A 121 -3.12 6.20 -12.34
N TYR A 122 -3.85 5.66 -11.36
CA TYR A 122 -4.03 4.22 -11.21
C TYR A 122 -5.40 3.83 -10.68
N ILE A 123 -5.77 2.59 -10.92
CA ILE A 123 -6.91 1.89 -10.34
C ILE A 123 -6.43 0.56 -9.75
N GLU A 124 -6.88 0.22 -8.55
CA GLU A 124 -6.46 -0.99 -7.84
C GLU A 124 -7.65 -1.67 -7.19
N GLY A 125 -7.75 -2.99 -7.37
CA GLY A 125 -8.60 -3.85 -6.56
C GLY A 125 -7.76 -4.56 -5.50
N ARG A 126 -8.20 -4.54 -4.25
CA ARG A 126 -7.49 -5.11 -3.10
C ARG A 126 -8.40 -6.00 -2.28
N PHE A 127 -7.91 -7.19 -1.94
CA PHE A 127 -8.54 -8.12 -1.00
C PHE A 127 -7.77 -8.10 0.32
N LEU A 128 -8.49 -7.89 1.42
CA LEU A 128 -7.98 -7.98 2.78
C LEU A 128 -8.54 -9.24 3.44
N PHE A 129 -7.69 -10.00 4.11
CA PHE A 129 -8.08 -11.25 4.76
C PHE A 129 -7.96 -11.14 6.29
N HIS A 130 -8.99 -10.53 6.89
CA HIS A 130 -9.17 -10.44 8.35
C HIS A 130 -10.47 -11.18 8.72
N ASN A 131 -10.40 -12.34 9.39
CA ASN A 131 -11.61 -13.10 9.77
C ASN A 131 -12.65 -13.24 8.65
N GLY A 132 -12.18 -13.42 7.42
CA GLY A 132 -12.97 -13.39 6.19
C GLY A 132 -12.23 -12.59 5.12
N SER A 133 -12.89 -12.29 4.02
CA SER A 133 -12.31 -11.47 2.94
C SER A 133 -13.11 -10.19 2.74
N THR A 134 -12.39 -9.09 2.59
CA THR A 134 -12.93 -7.75 2.34
C THR A 134 -12.37 -7.25 1.01
N PHE A 135 -13.22 -6.72 0.14
CA PHE A 135 -12.81 -6.14 -1.12
C PHE A 135 -12.85 -4.61 -1.07
N GLN A 136 -11.78 -4.00 -1.58
CA GLN A 136 -11.65 -2.56 -1.75
C GLN A 136 -11.36 -2.22 -3.21
N LEU A 137 -11.90 -1.11 -3.68
CA LEU A 137 -11.54 -0.50 -4.94
C LEU A 137 -10.91 0.86 -4.70
N LEU A 138 -9.70 1.08 -5.20
CA LEU A 138 -8.91 2.28 -4.99
C LEU A 138 -8.65 2.99 -6.32
N PHE A 139 -8.67 4.31 -6.27
CA PHE A 139 -8.28 5.20 -7.37
C PHE A 139 -7.28 6.22 -6.82
N GLY A 140 -6.20 6.43 -7.51
CA GLY A 140 -5.21 7.36 -7.03
C GLY A 140 -4.27 7.90 -8.10
N ILE A 141 -3.37 8.74 -7.62
CA ILE A 141 -2.34 9.37 -8.45
C ILE A 141 -1.02 9.25 -7.72
N ASN A 142 -0.03 8.71 -8.41
CA ASN A 142 1.36 8.69 -7.96
C ASN A 142 2.17 9.75 -8.71
N ILE A 143 3.11 10.39 -8.01
CA ILE A 143 3.98 11.44 -8.55
C ILE A 143 5.43 11.00 -8.35
N THR A 144 6.21 11.06 -9.42
CA THR A 144 7.65 10.82 -9.37
C THR A 144 8.36 12.09 -8.89
N LEU A 145 9.16 11.98 -7.84
CA LEU A 145 10.07 13.04 -7.40
C LEU A 145 11.42 12.89 -8.10
N TYR A 146 11.98 14.02 -8.54
CA TYR A 146 13.31 14.11 -9.16
C TYR A 146 14.34 14.57 -8.16
#